data_d64037a1e2df67a488ff2e1297c5b95b
#
_entry.id   d64037a1e2df67a488ff2e1297c5b95b
#
_cell.length_a   1.000
_cell.length_b   1.000
_cell.length_c   1.000
_cell.angle_alpha   90.00
_cell.angle_beta   90.00
_cell.angle_gamma   90.00
#
_symmetry.space_group_name_H-M   'P 1'
#
loop_
_entity.id
_entity.type
_entity.pdbx_description
1 polymer ?
#
loop_
_entity_poly.entity_id
_entity_poly.type
_entity_poly.pdbx_seq_one_letter_code
_entity_poly.pdbx_strand_id
1 'polypeptide(L)'
;MKNNIHKLISERKTLFLPDIGTFFNDNIDLALLMVDQLSQANIPVLKAEILHDVDICLKSNLKEHYYSPSKKSMIEEDYRRVIERKVVPLGEYEKIFNRVKSKGCELVVSVYDNEGVDFAVNQGVIAIKIASSNITHKPLIEYVAKTDNTIILDTGHSALEEISRAVNWLNDAGKKDIIIQHSPLAPPVSVKGHNLKFMQTLGECFNLPYGLSDHHIGDEMLYAATALGASIVEKGVCPDQLGDEQDRAHALNISQAIIVQKKI
;
A
#
# COMPACT_ATOMS: atom_id res chain seq x y z
N MET A 1 9.49 -8.31 -22.52
CA MET A 1 8.09 -8.22 -22.02
C MET A 1 8.18 -7.51 -20.68
N LYS A 2 7.48 -6.37 -20.50
CA LYS A 2 7.38 -5.74 -19.18
C LYS A 2 6.81 -6.78 -18.21
N ASN A 3 7.43 -6.95 -17.03
CA ASN A 3 6.82 -7.73 -15.97
C ASN A 3 5.50 -7.06 -15.62
N ASN A 4 4.45 -7.86 -15.58
CA ASN A 4 3.10 -7.41 -15.26
C ASN A 4 2.73 -8.07 -13.93
N ILE A 5 2.04 -7.36 -13.06
CA ILE A 5 1.61 -7.88 -11.76
C ILE A 5 0.80 -9.18 -11.89
N HIS A 6 -0.04 -9.28 -12.91
CA HIS A 6 -0.83 -10.51 -13.18
C HIS A 6 0.02 -11.73 -13.50
N LYS A 7 1.17 -11.54 -14.18
CA LYS A 7 2.12 -12.62 -14.41
C LYS A 7 2.67 -13.13 -13.08
N LEU A 8 3.10 -12.24 -12.21
CA LEU A 8 3.59 -12.61 -10.88
C LEU A 8 2.51 -13.29 -10.02
N ILE A 9 1.27 -12.80 -10.07
CA ILE A 9 0.12 -13.45 -9.41
C ILE A 9 -0.11 -14.85 -9.98
N SER A 10 -0.10 -15.02 -11.30
CA SER A 10 -0.34 -16.34 -11.93
C SER A 10 0.72 -17.38 -11.58
N GLU A 11 1.97 -16.95 -11.41
CA GLU A 11 3.09 -17.83 -11.04
C GLU A 11 3.05 -18.23 -9.56
N ARG A 12 2.52 -17.38 -8.69
CA ARG A 12 2.56 -17.55 -7.22
C ARG A 12 1.20 -17.80 -6.58
N LYS A 13 0.10 -17.63 -7.30
CA LYS A 13 -1.31 -17.63 -6.86
C LYS A 13 -1.66 -16.41 -6.00
N THR A 14 -0.89 -16.12 -4.97
CA THR A 14 -1.00 -14.90 -4.16
C THR A 14 0.35 -14.17 -4.17
N LEU A 15 0.32 -12.85 -4.31
CA LEU A 15 1.50 -12.01 -4.27
C LEU A 15 1.53 -11.22 -2.96
N PHE A 16 2.58 -11.40 -2.17
CA PHE A 16 2.82 -10.56 -0.99
C PHE A 16 3.44 -9.24 -1.41
N LEU A 17 2.86 -8.14 -0.95
CA LEU A 17 3.32 -6.77 -1.14
C LEU A 17 3.82 -6.21 0.20
N PRO A 18 5.10 -6.43 0.57
CA PRO A 18 5.66 -5.77 1.73
C PRO A 18 5.76 -4.28 1.44
N ASP A 19 5.05 -3.50 2.24
CA ASP A 19 4.96 -2.06 2.09
C ASP A 19 6.00 -1.36 2.95
N ILE A 20 7.04 -0.82 2.32
CA ILE A 20 7.98 0.06 3.00
C ILE A 20 7.38 1.45 3.23
N GLY A 21 6.28 1.76 2.51
CA GLY A 21 5.43 2.94 2.65
C GLY A 21 6.22 4.20 2.86
N THR A 22 5.98 4.81 4.02
CA THR A 22 6.70 5.95 4.57
C THR A 22 7.40 5.61 5.89
N PHE A 23 7.66 4.32 6.19
CA PHE A 23 8.29 3.85 7.42
C PHE A 23 9.78 4.17 7.55
N PHE A 24 10.32 4.93 6.67
CA PHE A 24 11.67 5.47 6.74
C PHE A 24 11.66 6.99 7.02
N ASN A 25 10.47 7.62 7.11
CA ASN A 25 10.29 9.06 7.16
C ASN A 25 11.08 9.74 6.02
N ASP A 26 11.89 10.76 6.30
CA ASP A 26 12.79 11.41 5.34
C ASP A 26 14.21 10.80 5.29
N ASN A 27 14.42 9.67 5.98
CA ASN A 27 15.72 9.00 6.04
C ASN A 27 15.93 8.03 4.87
N ILE A 28 16.54 8.53 3.80
CA ILE A 28 16.77 7.78 2.56
C ILE A 28 17.71 6.58 2.77
N ASP A 29 18.75 6.73 3.62
CA ASP A 29 19.67 5.63 3.91
C ASP A 29 18.93 4.46 4.59
N LEU A 30 17.97 4.76 5.46
CA LEU A 30 17.10 3.75 6.06
C LEU A 30 16.23 3.07 5.01
N ALA A 31 15.64 3.82 4.07
CA ALA A 31 14.87 3.25 2.97
C ALA A 31 15.71 2.29 2.11
N LEU A 32 16.93 2.70 1.75
CA LEU A 32 17.85 1.87 0.98
C LEU A 32 18.25 0.59 1.74
N LEU A 33 18.46 0.69 3.06
CA LEU A 33 18.72 -0.46 3.92
C LEU A 33 17.54 -1.43 3.95
N MET A 34 16.30 -0.93 4.07
CA MET A 34 15.08 -1.76 4.02
C MET A 34 15.00 -2.51 2.69
N VAL A 35 15.22 -1.82 1.57
CA VAL A 35 15.25 -2.44 0.22
C VAL A 35 16.29 -3.55 0.16
N ASP A 36 17.51 -3.28 0.64
CA ASP A 36 18.60 -4.27 0.61
C ASP A 36 18.27 -5.52 1.44
N GLN A 37 17.67 -5.35 2.62
CA GLN A 37 17.31 -6.46 3.50
C GLN A 37 16.13 -7.29 2.94
N LEU A 38 15.08 -6.63 2.47
CA LEU A 38 13.90 -7.31 1.91
C LEU A 38 14.23 -8.06 0.61
N SER A 39 15.06 -7.47 -0.25
CA SER A 39 15.44 -8.10 -1.52
C SER A 39 16.24 -9.40 -1.36
N GLN A 40 16.94 -9.60 -0.23
CA GLN A 40 17.65 -10.86 0.07
C GLN A 40 16.72 -12.06 0.22
N ALA A 41 15.43 -11.84 0.44
CA ALA A 41 14.44 -12.91 0.60
C ALA A 41 13.76 -13.33 -0.70
N ASN A 42 14.29 -12.93 -1.87
CA ASN A 42 13.66 -13.15 -3.18
C ASN A 42 12.22 -12.61 -3.27
N ILE A 43 11.97 -11.49 -2.59
CA ILE A 43 10.70 -10.76 -2.70
C ILE A 43 10.63 -10.16 -4.10
N PRO A 44 9.62 -10.51 -4.92
CA PRO A 44 9.59 -10.10 -6.32
C PRO A 44 9.10 -8.67 -6.50
N VAL A 45 8.36 -8.14 -5.52
CA VAL A 45 7.72 -6.82 -5.57
C VAL A 45 7.84 -6.16 -4.21
N LEU A 46 8.20 -4.90 -4.20
CA LEU A 46 8.09 -4.02 -3.03
C LEU A 46 6.99 -2.98 -3.29
N LYS A 47 6.24 -2.65 -2.25
CA LYS A 47 5.29 -1.54 -2.30
C LYS A 47 5.89 -0.34 -1.57
N ALA A 48 5.67 0.86 -2.10
CA ALA A 48 6.04 2.14 -1.51
C ALA A 48 4.90 3.15 -1.68
N GLU A 49 5.03 4.31 -1.06
CA GLU A 49 4.11 5.44 -1.21
C GLU A 49 4.89 6.65 -1.69
N ILE A 50 4.35 7.38 -2.66
CA ILE A 50 4.93 8.63 -3.14
C ILE A 50 4.25 9.78 -2.39
N LEU A 51 4.92 10.26 -1.36
CA LEU A 51 4.48 11.36 -0.52
C LEU A 51 5.51 12.50 -0.66
N HIS A 52 5.36 13.32 -1.71
CA HIS A 52 6.38 14.28 -2.09
C HIS A 52 6.02 15.74 -1.78
N ASP A 53 4.75 16.00 -1.48
CA ASP A 53 4.24 17.32 -1.11
C ASP A 53 3.31 17.23 0.10
N VAL A 54 3.55 18.04 1.10
CA VAL A 54 2.70 18.12 2.29
C VAL A 54 1.30 18.66 1.96
N ASP A 55 1.16 19.41 0.88
CA ASP A 55 -0.12 20.03 0.48
C ASP A 55 -1.13 19.04 -0.13
N ILE A 56 -0.75 17.76 -0.34
CA ILE A 56 -1.72 16.66 -0.55
C ILE A 56 -2.56 16.39 0.71
N CYS A 57 -2.09 16.83 1.88
CA CYS A 57 -2.80 16.73 3.14
C CYS A 57 -3.67 17.97 3.37
N LEU A 58 -4.92 17.76 3.79
CA LEU A 58 -5.81 18.87 4.13
C LEU A 58 -5.18 19.82 5.17
N LYS A 59 -5.28 21.11 4.91
CA LYS A 59 -4.96 22.17 5.88
C LYS A 59 -6.09 22.26 6.89
N SER A 60 -6.04 21.44 7.93
CA SER A 60 -7.07 21.33 8.96
C SER A 60 -6.45 21.11 10.32
N ASN A 61 -7.25 21.24 11.37
CA ASN A 61 -6.84 20.92 12.74
C ASN A 61 -7.06 19.44 13.09
N LEU A 62 -7.03 18.54 12.11
CA LEU A 62 -7.18 17.12 12.32
C LEU A 62 -6.02 16.59 13.18
N LYS A 63 -6.38 15.70 14.10
CA LYS A 63 -5.45 14.99 14.95
C LYS A 63 -5.38 13.55 14.52
N GLU A 64 -4.18 13.02 14.48
CA GLU A 64 -3.92 11.59 14.36
C GLU A 64 -3.82 10.98 15.75
N HIS A 65 -4.41 9.81 15.93
CA HIS A 65 -4.37 9.06 17.18
C HIS A 65 -3.80 7.68 16.90
N TYR A 66 -2.64 7.39 17.43
CA TYR A 66 -1.99 6.10 17.24
C TYR A 66 -1.38 5.55 18.53
N TYR A 67 -1.25 4.24 18.62
CA TYR A 67 -0.64 3.60 19.79
C TYR A 67 0.88 3.65 19.69
N SER A 68 1.51 4.16 20.74
CA SER A 68 2.97 4.18 20.92
C SER A 68 3.40 2.96 21.72
N PRO A 69 4.11 1.98 21.10
CA PRO A 69 4.65 0.84 21.84
C PRO A 69 5.65 1.23 22.92
N SER A 70 6.47 2.27 22.71
CA SER A 70 7.47 2.71 23.67
C SER A 70 6.85 3.37 24.90
N LYS A 71 5.81 4.17 24.72
CA LYS A 71 5.10 4.87 25.80
C LYS A 71 3.96 4.04 26.37
N LYS A 72 3.60 2.93 25.74
CA LYS A 72 2.43 2.07 26.09
C LYS A 72 1.13 2.86 26.25
N SER A 73 0.93 3.85 25.41
CA SER A 73 -0.22 4.77 25.43
C SER A 73 -0.60 5.25 24.06
N MET A 74 -1.84 5.77 23.94
CA MET A 74 -2.25 6.50 22.73
C MET A 74 -1.52 7.84 22.65
N ILE A 75 -1.05 8.17 21.48
CA ILE A 75 -0.48 9.47 21.13
C ILE A 75 -1.52 10.23 20.32
N GLU A 76 -1.67 11.52 20.61
CA GLU A 76 -2.35 12.48 19.76
C GLU A 76 -1.32 13.44 19.16
N GLU A 77 -1.33 13.56 17.85
CA GLU A 77 -0.42 14.45 17.12
C GLU A 77 -1.19 15.19 16.02
N ASP A 78 -0.71 16.37 15.63
CA ASP A 78 -1.22 17.09 14.49
C ASP A 78 -1.00 16.27 13.20
N TYR A 79 -2.08 15.96 12.47
CA TYR A 79 -2.01 15.10 11.27
C TYR A 79 -1.04 15.65 10.22
N ARG A 80 -1.05 16.97 9.97
CA ARG A 80 -0.15 17.58 9.00
C ARG A 80 1.32 17.43 9.40
N ARG A 81 1.65 17.50 10.70
CA ARG A 81 3.02 17.25 11.18
C ARG A 81 3.46 15.81 10.99
N VAL A 82 2.53 14.86 11.15
CA VAL A 82 2.81 13.43 10.83
C VAL A 82 3.18 13.29 9.36
N ILE A 83 2.46 13.98 8.47
CA ILE A 83 2.75 13.96 7.04
C ILE A 83 4.05 14.70 6.72
N GLU A 84 4.28 15.90 7.27
CA GLU A 84 5.49 16.71 7.01
C GLU A 84 6.80 15.95 7.22
N ARG A 85 6.90 15.11 8.27
CA ARG A 85 8.11 14.31 8.51
C ARG A 85 8.28 13.11 7.57
N LYS A 86 7.26 12.80 6.77
CA LYS A 86 7.26 11.68 5.81
C LYS A 86 7.48 12.14 4.37
N VAL A 87 7.41 13.46 4.14
CA VAL A 87 7.57 14.01 2.79
C VAL A 87 9.00 13.86 2.31
N VAL A 88 9.14 13.28 1.12
CA VAL A 88 10.43 13.05 0.46
C VAL A 88 10.35 13.57 -0.97
N PRO A 89 11.28 14.42 -1.43
CA PRO A 89 11.32 14.90 -2.80
C PRO A 89 11.38 13.76 -3.83
N LEU A 90 10.75 13.93 -4.99
CA LEU A 90 10.70 12.90 -6.05
C LEU A 90 12.09 12.41 -6.48
N GLY A 91 13.10 13.30 -6.50
CA GLY A 91 14.47 12.90 -6.79
C GLY A 91 15.10 11.92 -5.78
N GLU A 92 14.63 11.93 -4.54
CA GLU A 92 15.06 10.96 -3.53
C GLU A 92 14.31 9.63 -3.71
N TYR A 93 13.01 9.65 -4.07
CA TYR A 93 12.27 8.45 -4.46
C TYR A 93 12.92 7.75 -5.66
N GLU A 94 13.47 8.51 -6.62
CA GLU A 94 14.21 7.93 -7.74
C GLU A 94 15.38 7.06 -7.28
N LYS A 95 16.13 7.48 -6.25
CA LYS A 95 17.23 6.70 -5.68
C LYS A 95 16.72 5.39 -5.08
N ILE A 96 15.62 5.45 -4.32
CA ILE A 96 15.00 4.27 -3.70
C ILE A 96 14.51 3.31 -4.79
N PHE A 97 13.79 3.79 -5.79
CA PHE A 97 13.21 2.98 -6.86
C PHE A 97 14.30 2.36 -7.76
N ASN A 98 15.37 3.09 -8.04
CA ASN A 98 16.54 2.55 -8.74
C ASN A 98 17.21 1.44 -7.92
N ARG A 99 17.28 1.57 -6.59
CA ARG A 99 17.79 0.50 -5.73
C ARG A 99 16.91 -0.75 -5.82
N VAL A 100 15.57 -0.61 -5.74
CA VAL A 100 14.63 -1.73 -5.89
C VAL A 100 14.85 -2.45 -7.22
N LYS A 101 14.88 -1.69 -8.34
CA LYS A 101 15.12 -2.24 -9.68
C LYS A 101 16.47 -2.93 -9.81
N SER A 102 17.53 -2.37 -9.21
CA SER A 102 18.87 -2.97 -9.21
C SER A 102 18.96 -4.31 -8.49
N LYS A 103 18.00 -4.60 -7.60
CA LYS A 103 17.86 -5.89 -6.92
C LYS A 103 17.00 -6.90 -7.67
N GLY A 104 16.48 -6.53 -8.85
CA GLY A 104 15.58 -7.37 -9.63
C GLY A 104 14.16 -7.44 -9.07
N CYS A 105 13.79 -6.51 -8.19
CA CYS A 105 12.44 -6.37 -7.65
C CYS A 105 11.62 -5.38 -8.49
N GLU A 106 10.32 -5.65 -8.61
CA GLU A 106 9.35 -4.73 -9.20
C GLU A 106 8.78 -3.79 -8.13
N LEU A 107 8.08 -2.75 -8.59
CA LEU A 107 7.46 -1.75 -7.72
C LEU A 107 5.96 -1.66 -7.93
N VAL A 108 5.24 -1.58 -6.81
CA VAL A 108 3.86 -1.09 -6.69
C VAL A 108 3.91 0.17 -5.85
N VAL A 109 3.20 1.23 -6.25
CA VAL A 109 3.23 2.49 -5.49
C VAL A 109 1.85 3.06 -5.26
N SER A 110 1.62 3.63 -4.08
CA SER A 110 0.50 4.52 -3.82
C SER A 110 0.84 5.93 -4.30
N VAL A 111 -0.15 6.60 -4.89
CA VAL A 111 -0.06 7.99 -5.38
C VAL A 111 -1.20 8.82 -4.80
N TYR A 112 -0.96 10.13 -4.66
CA TYR A 112 -1.92 11.04 -4.03
C TYR A 112 -2.26 12.24 -4.92
N ASP A 113 -1.48 12.48 -5.97
CA ASP A 113 -1.67 13.54 -6.95
C ASP A 113 -1.18 13.16 -8.36
N ASN A 114 -1.37 14.05 -9.32
CA ASN A 114 -1.01 13.80 -10.71
C ASN A 114 0.52 13.76 -10.93
N GLU A 115 1.28 14.55 -10.19
CA GLU A 115 2.75 14.56 -10.29
C GLU A 115 3.33 13.23 -9.81
N GLY A 116 2.81 12.69 -8.71
CA GLY A 116 3.14 11.35 -8.23
C GLY A 116 2.77 10.25 -9.23
N VAL A 117 1.65 10.40 -9.95
CA VAL A 117 1.26 9.46 -11.03
C VAL A 117 2.26 9.50 -12.17
N ASP A 118 2.58 10.69 -12.67
CA ASP A 118 3.53 10.86 -13.78
C ASP A 118 4.92 10.31 -13.42
N PHE A 119 5.36 10.59 -12.20
CA PHE A 119 6.61 10.05 -11.68
C PHE A 119 6.57 8.51 -11.63
N ALA A 120 5.52 7.91 -11.08
CA ALA A 120 5.36 6.46 -10.99
C ALA A 120 5.41 5.80 -12.38
N VAL A 121 4.70 6.36 -13.36
CA VAL A 121 4.69 5.89 -14.75
C VAL A 121 6.10 5.98 -15.36
N ASN A 122 6.79 7.10 -15.19
CA ASN A 122 8.15 7.31 -15.69
C ASN A 122 9.16 6.35 -15.03
N GLN A 123 8.93 6.01 -13.78
CA GLN A 123 9.73 4.99 -13.07
C GLN A 123 9.39 3.56 -13.50
N GLY A 124 8.37 3.33 -14.31
CA GLY A 124 8.01 2.02 -14.84
C GLY A 124 7.49 1.05 -13.79
N VAL A 125 6.74 1.54 -12.80
CA VAL A 125 6.07 0.70 -11.80
C VAL A 125 5.08 -0.26 -12.45
N ILE A 126 4.86 -1.44 -11.88
CA ILE A 126 3.97 -2.46 -12.48
C ILE A 126 2.50 -2.28 -12.09
N ALA A 127 2.22 -1.58 -11.01
CA ALA A 127 0.87 -1.20 -10.61
C ALA A 127 0.87 0.10 -9.80
N ILE A 128 -0.23 0.83 -9.87
CA ILE A 128 -0.48 2.06 -9.10
C ILE A 128 -1.64 1.79 -8.16
N LYS A 129 -1.45 2.08 -6.86
CA LYS A 129 -2.51 1.96 -5.85
C LYS A 129 -3.15 3.31 -5.61
N ILE A 130 -4.48 3.33 -5.65
CA ILE A 130 -5.31 4.40 -5.11
C ILE A 130 -5.59 4.04 -3.65
N ALA A 131 -5.03 4.80 -2.73
CA ALA A 131 -5.25 4.61 -1.30
C ALA A 131 -6.73 4.85 -0.94
N SER A 132 -7.21 4.21 0.12
CA SER A 132 -8.61 4.35 0.57
C SER A 132 -9.01 5.79 0.84
N SER A 133 -8.09 6.63 1.34
CA SER A 133 -8.31 8.07 1.52
C SER A 133 -8.68 8.81 0.23
N ASN A 134 -8.33 8.28 -0.93
CA ASN A 134 -8.55 8.89 -2.24
C ASN A 134 -9.64 8.21 -3.07
N ILE A 135 -10.38 7.25 -2.51
CA ILE A 135 -11.41 6.52 -3.26
C ILE A 135 -12.54 7.41 -3.77
N THR A 136 -12.76 8.56 -3.14
CA THR A 136 -13.73 9.57 -3.58
C THR A 136 -13.11 10.69 -4.41
N HIS A 137 -11.80 10.66 -4.64
CA HIS A 137 -11.07 11.67 -5.40
C HIS A 137 -11.15 11.39 -6.91
N LYS A 138 -12.33 11.67 -7.50
CA LYS A 138 -12.61 11.43 -8.92
C LYS A 138 -11.52 11.94 -9.87
N PRO A 139 -11.01 13.20 -9.75
CA PRO A 139 -9.98 13.70 -10.67
C PRO A 139 -8.71 12.84 -10.70
N LEU A 140 -8.23 12.38 -9.54
CA LEU A 140 -7.06 11.50 -9.45
C LEU A 140 -7.36 10.13 -10.08
N ILE A 141 -8.52 9.54 -9.78
CA ILE A 141 -8.95 8.24 -10.31
C ILE A 141 -9.00 8.28 -11.83
N GLU A 142 -9.64 9.31 -12.42
CA GLU A 142 -9.71 9.48 -13.87
C GLU A 142 -8.33 9.76 -14.49
N TYR A 143 -7.42 10.39 -13.76
CA TYR A 143 -6.05 10.62 -14.23
C TYR A 143 -5.25 9.31 -14.28
N VAL A 144 -5.26 8.54 -13.20
CA VAL A 144 -4.58 7.24 -13.12
C VAL A 144 -5.16 6.25 -14.14
N ALA A 145 -6.47 6.31 -14.42
CA ALA A 145 -7.13 5.44 -15.40
C ALA A 145 -6.55 5.55 -16.82
N LYS A 146 -5.92 6.69 -17.16
CA LYS A 146 -5.30 6.92 -18.47
C LYS A 146 -3.94 6.24 -18.63
N THR A 147 -3.35 5.74 -17.55
CA THR A 147 -2.07 5.03 -17.58
C THR A 147 -2.25 3.59 -18.05
N ASP A 148 -1.18 2.95 -18.51
CA ASP A 148 -1.20 1.52 -18.86
C ASP A 148 -1.02 0.58 -17.66
N ASN A 149 -0.83 1.14 -16.44
CA ASN A 149 -0.58 0.36 -15.23
C ASN A 149 -1.85 -0.35 -14.75
N THR A 150 -1.70 -1.52 -14.12
CA THR A 150 -2.75 -2.11 -13.29
C THR A 150 -3.09 -1.18 -12.14
N ILE A 151 -4.38 -0.99 -11.84
CA ILE A 151 -4.83 -0.16 -10.72
C ILE A 151 -5.23 -1.05 -9.55
N ILE A 152 -4.63 -0.81 -8.39
CA ILE A 152 -5.08 -1.39 -7.13
C ILE A 152 -5.98 -0.36 -6.44
N LEU A 153 -7.28 -0.68 -6.30
CA LEU A 153 -8.25 0.20 -5.64
C LEU A 153 -8.48 -0.26 -4.21
N ASP A 154 -7.98 0.50 -3.24
CA ASP A 154 -8.17 0.23 -1.82
C ASP A 154 -9.53 0.76 -1.36
N THR A 155 -10.26 -0.02 -0.55
CA THR A 155 -11.65 0.24 -0.18
C THR A 155 -11.86 0.54 1.31
N GLY A 156 -10.80 0.79 2.06
CA GLY A 156 -10.89 1.14 3.48
C GLY A 156 -11.77 2.37 3.74
N HIS A 157 -12.46 2.37 4.87
CA HIS A 157 -13.35 3.48 5.30
C HIS A 157 -14.44 3.90 4.30
N SER A 158 -14.82 3.02 3.37
CA SER A 158 -15.74 3.38 2.28
C SER A 158 -17.03 2.60 2.33
N ALA A 159 -18.13 3.28 2.03
CA ALA A 159 -19.41 2.64 1.77
C ALA A 159 -19.39 1.94 0.39
N LEU A 160 -20.24 0.92 0.21
CA LEU A 160 -20.31 0.19 -1.05
C LEU A 160 -20.64 1.09 -2.25
N GLU A 161 -21.44 2.14 -2.03
CA GLU A 161 -21.77 3.15 -3.03
C GLU A 161 -20.56 3.96 -3.47
N GLU A 162 -19.63 4.27 -2.56
CA GLU A 162 -18.39 4.97 -2.89
C GLU A 162 -17.45 4.08 -3.68
N ILE A 163 -17.31 2.83 -3.28
CA ILE A 163 -16.54 1.82 -3.99
C ILE A 163 -17.11 1.65 -5.41
N SER A 164 -18.43 1.51 -5.54
CA SER A 164 -19.10 1.37 -6.84
C SER A 164 -18.86 2.58 -7.74
N ARG A 165 -18.93 3.81 -7.17
CA ARG A 165 -18.61 5.02 -7.95
C ARG A 165 -17.17 5.02 -8.46
N ALA A 166 -16.21 4.67 -7.61
CA ALA A 166 -14.80 4.63 -7.99
C ALA A 166 -14.53 3.60 -9.10
N VAL A 167 -15.10 2.40 -9.00
CA VAL A 167 -15.02 1.38 -10.03
C VAL A 167 -15.68 1.86 -11.34
N ASN A 168 -16.83 2.55 -11.27
CA ASN A 168 -17.48 3.10 -12.44
C ASN A 168 -16.63 4.18 -13.12
N TRP A 169 -16.00 5.10 -12.36
CA TRP A 169 -15.11 6.11 -12.94
C TRP A 169 -13.92 5.49 -13.68
N LEU A 170 -13.32 4.42 -13.13
CA LEU A 170 -12.26 3.67 -13.82
C LEU A 170 -12.79 3.04 -15.11
N ASN A 171 -13.95 2.37 -15.04
CA ASN A 171 -14.58 1.71 -16.19
C ASN A 171 -14.99 2.69 -17.29
N ASP A 172 -15.57 3.83 -16.94
CA ASP A 172 -15.99 4.89 -17.87
C ASP A 172 -14.80 5.51 -18.60
N ALA A 173 -13.65 5.59 -17.89
CA ALA A 173 -12.38 6.00 -18.50
C ALA A 173 -11.72 4.87 -19.34
N GLY A 174 -12.36 3.72 -19.49
CA GLY A 174 -11.87 2.58 -20.27
C GLY A 174 -10.91 1.65 -19.53
N LYS A 175 -10.65 1.88 -18.24
CA LYS A 175 -9.74 1.05 -17.45
C LYS A 175 -10.43 -0.22 -16.98
N LYS A 176 -9.87 -1.38 -17.37
CA LYS A 176 -10.38 -2.71 -17.02
C LYS A 176 -9.40 -3.50 -16.15
N ASP A 177 -8.15 -3.09 -16.15
CA ASP A 177 -7.09 -3.74 -15.39
C ASP A 177 -7.07 -3.20 -13.96
N ILE A 178 -7.93 -3.77 -13.11
CA ILE A 178 -8.19 -3.34 -11.73
C ILE A 178 -8.11 -4.56 -10.81
N ILE A 179 -7.45 -4.38 -9.66
CA ILE A 179 -7.50 -5.28 -8.51
C ILE A 179 -8.18 -4.52 -7.38
N ILE A 180 -9.25 -5.09 -6.79
CA ILE A 180 -9.91 -4.47 -5.65
C ILE A 180 -9.31 -4.98 -4.35
N GLN A 181 -8.98 -4.08 -3.42
CA GLN A 181 -8.30 -4.43 -2.19
C GLN A 181 -9.15 -4.06 -0.98
N HIS A 182 -9.54 -5.06 -0.19
CA HIS A 182 -10.19 -4.84 1.10
C HIS A 182 -9.18 -4.31 2.11
N SER A 183 -9.56 -3.27 2.83
CA SER A 183 -8.77 -2.68 3.92
C SER A 183 -9.68 -2.50 5.14
N PRO A 184 -9.49 -3.25 6.22
CA PRO A 184 -10.33 -3.16 7.40
C PRO A 184 -10.11 -1.83 8.14
N LEU A 185 -11.16 -1.40 8.86
CA LEU A 185 -11.23 -0.12 9.56
C LEU A 185 -10.48 -0.13 10.91
N ALA A 186 -10.08 1.08 11.35
CA ALA A 186 -9.59 1.37 12.70
C ALA A 186 -8.36 0.52 13.11
N PRO A 187 -7.21 0.71 12.47
CA PRO A 187 -5.99 0.00 12.84
C PRO A 187 -5.52 0.36 14.27
N PRO A 188 -4.94 -0.59 15.03
CA PRO A 188 -4.83 -2.01 14.67
C PRO A 188 -6.16 -2.75 14.75
N VAL A 189 -6.45 -3.58 13.77
CA VAL A 189 -7.74 -4.26 13.62
C VAL A 189 -7.76 -5.60 14.36
N SER A 190 -8.83 -5.89 15.11
CA SER A 190 -9.01 -7.19 15.71
C SER A 190 -9.36 -8.26 14.66
N VAL A 191 -9.11 -9.54 14.96
CA VAL A 191 -9.46 -10.66 14.06
C VAL A 191 -10.92 -10.58 13.60
N LYS A 192 -11.85 -10.32 14.53
CA LYS A 192 -13.28 -10.20 14.22
C LYS A 192 -13.58 -8.98 13.33
N GLY A 193 -12.85 -7.88 13.51
CA GLY A 193 -13.03 -6.65 12.75
C GLY A 193 -12.55 -6.75 11.30
N HIS A 194 -11.71 -7.75 10.97
CA HIS A 194 -11.19 -7.94 9.61
C HIS A 194 -12.24 -8.25 8.58
N ASN A 195 -13.30 -8.96 8.97
CA ASN A 195 -14.39 -9.30 8.05
C ASN A 195 -13.89 -9.83 6.68
N LEU A 196 -12.92 -10.77 6.70
CA LEU A 196 -12.19 -11.23 5.49
C LEU A 196 -13.09 -11.69 4.34
N LYS A 197 -14.28 -12.23 4.64
CA LYS A 197 -15.24 -12.62 3.60
C LYS A 197 -15.72 -11.45 2.74
N PHE A 198 -15.66 -10.22 3.27
CA PHE A 198 -16.01 -9.04 2.50
C PHE A 198 -15.07 -8.83 1.31
N MET A 199 -13.82 -9.24 1.41
CA MET A 199 -12.86 -9.27 0.31
C MET A 199 -13.39 -10.10 -0.88
N GLN A 200 -13.92 -11.31 -0.61
CA GLN A 200 -14.54 -12.16 -1.63
C GLN A 200 -15.81 -11.52 -2.20
N THR A 201 -16.67 -10.96 -1.33
CA THR A 201 -17.87 -10.23 -1.75
C THR A 201 -17.55 -9.08 -2.71
N LEU A 202 -16.49 -8.30 -2.43
CA LEU A 202 -16.05 -7.25 -3.35
C LEU A 202 -15.63 -7.82 -4.71
N GLY A 203 -14.83 -8.88 -4.70
CA GLY A 203 -14.41 -9.56 -5.94
C GLY A 203 -15.61 -10.06 -6.78
N GLU A 204 -16.59 -10.66 -6.13
CA GLU A 204 -17.82 -11.17 -6.77
C GLU A 204 -18.72 -10.03 -7.28
N CYS A 205 -18.95 -8.99 -6.46
CA CYS A 205 -19.81 -7.85 -6.83
C CYS A 205 -19.30 -7.10 -8.07
N PHE A 206 -17.98 -6.95 -8.19
CA PHE A 206 -17.38 -6.18 -9.29
C PHE A 206 -16.75 -7.05 -10.38
N ASN A 207 -16.74 -8.37 -10.20
CA ASN A 207 -16.07 -9.32 -11.10
C ASN A 207 -14.58 -8.95 -11.32
N LEU A 208 -13.87 -8.68 -10.22
CA LEU A 208 -12.47 -8.25 -10.20
C LEU A 208 -11.61 -9.21 -9.35
N PRO A 209 -10.32 -9.37 -9.67
CA PRO A 209 -9.36 -9.92 -8.72
C PRO A 209 -9.39 -9.11 -7.42
N TYR A 210 -9.22 -9.79 -6.28
CA TYR A 210 -9.33 -9.15 -4.97
C TYR A 210 -8.10 -9.42 -4.10
N GLY A 211 -7.92 -8.59 -3.09
CA GLY A 211 -6.82 -8.70 -2.14
C GLY A 211 -7.12 -8.10 -0.77
N LEU A 212 -6.13 -8.17 0.11
CA LEU A 212 -6.17 -7.61 1.46
C LEU A 212 -5.07 -6.59 1.67
N SER A 213 -5.40 -5.41 2.21
CA SER A 213 -4.45 -4.51 2.89
C SER A 213 -4.63 -4.70 4.39
N ASP A 214 -3.65 -5.34 5.03
CA ASP A 214 -3.80 -5.83 6.39
C ASP A 214 -3.25 -4.86 7.44
N HIS A 215 -4.07 -4.57 8.46
CA HIS A 215 -3.75 -3.70 9.59
C HIS A 215 -3.92 -4.42 10.95
N HIS A 216 -3.85 -5.75 10.97
CA HIS A 216 -3.83 -6.56 12.19
C HIS A 216 -2.44 -6.54 12.85
N ILE A 217 -2.40 -6.74 14.17
CA ILE A 217 -1.12 -7.03 14.84
C ILE A 217 -0.79 -8.50 14.61
N GLY A 218 0.31 -8.78 13.92
CA GLY A 218 0.70 -10.13 13.52
C GLY A 218 0.57 -10.37 12.01
N ASP A 219 0.68 -11.62 11.59
CA ASP A 219 0.71 -12.03 10.18
C ASP A 219 -0.41 -13.02 9.80
N GLU A 220 -1.25 -13.40 10.74
CA GLU A 220 -2.25 -14.46 10.58
C GLU A 220 -3.29 -14.14 9.51
N MET A 221 -3.65 -12.85 9.38
CA MET A 221 -4.67 -12.42 8.42
C MET A 221 -4.16 -12.52 6.98
N LEU A 222 -2.85 -12.41 6.75
CA LEU A 222 -2.26 -12.60 5.43
C LEU A 222 -2.45 -14.04 4.95
N TYR A 223 -2.21 -15.03 5.82
CA TYR A 223 -2.41 -16.44 5.47
C TYR A 223 -3.88 -16.79 5.31
N ALA A 224 -4.74 -16.23 6.16
CA ALA A 224 -6.18 -16.42 6.05
C ALA A 224 -6.73 -15.84 4.73
N ALA A 225 -6.30 -14.65 4.34
CA ALA A 225 -6.68 -14.02 3.07
C ALA A 225 -6.16 -14.84 1.87
N THR A 226 -4.91 -15.32 1.94
CA THR A 226 -4.33 -16.21 0.92
C THR A 226 -5.16 -17.49 0.77
N ALA A 227 -5.53 -18.13 1.87
CA ALA A 227 -6.38 -19.34 1.85
C ALA A 227 -7.80 -19.06 1.30
N LEU A 228 -8.29 -17.83 1.41
CA LEU A 228 -9.56 -17.37 0.83
C LEU A 228 -9.42 -16.89 -0.63
N GLY A 229 -8.27 -17.05 -1.26
CA GLY A 229 -8.07 -16.78 -2.68
C GLY A 229 -7.68 -15.34 -3.02
N ALA A 230 -7.13 -14.58 -2.06
CA ALA A 230 -6.59 -13.26 -2.35
C ALA A 230 -5.50 -13.32 -3.42
N SER A 231 -5.59 -12.48 -4.45
CA SER A 231 -4.56 -12.32 -5.48
C SER A 231 -3.35 -11.55 -4.97
N ILE A 232 -3.58 -10.60 -4.08
CA ILE A 232 -2.54 -9.80 -3.41
C ILE A 232 -2.84 -9.70 -1.93
N VAL A 233 -1.79 -9.70 -1.11
CA VAL A 233 -1.87 -9.37 0.32
C VAL A 233 -0.77 -8.36 0.65
N GLU A 234 -1.16 -7.24 1.25
CA GLU A 234 -0.28 -6.11 1.59
C GLU A 234 -0.14 -5.97 3.09
N LYS A 235 1.04 -5.60 3.53
CA LYS A 235 1.34 -5.33 4.94
C LYS A 235 2.46 -4.32 5.08
N GLY A 236 2.29 -3.33 5.95
CA GLY A 236 3.34 -2.41 6.32
C GLY A 236 4.56 -3.13 6.90
N VAL A 237 5.75 -2.68 6.53
CA VAL A 237 7.03 -3.18 7.07
C VAL A 237 7.79 -2.02 7.69
N CYS A 238 8.00 -2.10 9.00
CA CYS A 238 8.67 -1.06 9.78
C CYS A 238 10.04 -1.56 10.24
N PRO A 239 11.12 -0.84 9.98
CA PRO A 239 12.46 -1.21 10.47
C PRO A 239 12.57 -1.02 11.97
N ASP A 240 13.38 -1.85 12.63
CA ASP A 240 13.56 -1.78 14.10
C ASP A 240 14.17 -0.45 14.57
N GLN A 241 14.93 0.20 13.70
CA GLN A 241 15.59 1.49 13.96
C GLN A 241 14.61 2.67 14.06
N LEU A 242 13.43 2.55 13.45
CA LEU A 242 12.40 3.59 13.55
C LEU A 242 11.76 3.55 14.95
N GLY A 243 11.60 4.71 15.57
CA GLY A 243 10.91 4.88 16.84
C GLY A 243 9.41 4.65 16.76
N ASP A 244 8.66 5.29 17.64
CA ASP A 244 7.19 5.30 17.54
C ASP A 244 6.75 5.99 16.25
N GLU A 245 5.87 5.32 15.54
CA GLU A 245 5.35 5.79 14.27
C GLU A 245 3.87 5.39 14.15
N GLN A 246 3.08 6.12 13.41
CA GLN A 246 1.65 5.91 13.20
C GLN A 246 1.41 4.45 12.88
N ASP A 247 1.68 3.82 11.95
CA ASP A 247 1.28 2.46 11.59
C ASP A 247 2.18 1.35 12.16
N ARG A 248 3.17 1.70 13.01
CA ARG A 248 4.13 0.74 13.58
C ARG A 248 3.47 -0.39 14.36
N ALA A 249 2.38 -0.11 15.07
CA ALA A 249 1.74 -1.09 15.94
C ALA A 249 1.25 -2.34 15.20
N HIS A 250 0.91 -2.21 13.92
CA HIS A 250 0.42 -3.31 13.08
C HIS A 250 1.35 -3.63 11.89
N ALA A 251 2.49 -2.96 11.78
CA ALA A 251 3.50 -3.32 10.80
C ALA A 251 4.29 -4.56 11.22
N LEU A 252 4.77 -5.32 10.25
CA LEU A 252 5.78 -6.34 10.46
C LEU A 252 7.16 -5.71 10.60
N ASN A 253 8.06 -6.36 11.33
CA ASN A 253 9.47 -6.06 11.13
C ASN A 253 10.01 -6.78 9.88
N ILE A 254 11.21 -6.43 9.46
CA ILE A 254 11.81 -6.97 8.23
C ILE A 254 11.94 -8.51 8.30
N SER A 255 12.35 -9.05 9.46
CA SER A 255 12.49 -10.50 9.64
C SER A 255 11.15 -11.23 9.51
N GLN A 256 10.08 -10.67 10.04
CA GLN A 256 8.73 -11.20 9.90
C GLN A 256 8.25 -11.15 8.44
N ALA A 257 8.49 -10.04 7.73
CA ALA A 257 8.14 -9.91 6.32
C ALA A 257 8.85 -10.98 5.45
N ILE A 258 10.12 -11.28 5.75
CA ILE A 258 10.88 -12.35 5.10
C ILE A 258 10.25 -13.73 5.37
N ILE A 259 9.76 -13.97 6.60
CA ILE A 259 9.09 -15.22 6.95
C ILE A 259 7.76 -15.34 6.21
N VAL A 260 6.97 -14.27 6.15
CA VAL A 260 5.70 -14.22 5.39
C VAL A 260 5.94 -14.56 3.93
N GLN A 261 6.93 -13.91 3.28
CA GLN A 261 7.27 -14.18 1.87
C GLN A 261 7.58 -15.66 1.59
N LYS A 262 8.17 -16.36 2.55
CA LYS A 262 8.52 -17.79 2.39
C LYS A 262 7.32 -18.72 2.56
N LYS A 263 6.27 -18.26 3.22
CA LYS A 263 5.08 -19.06 3.55
C LYS A 263 3.91 -18.85 2.58
N ILE A 264 3.88 -17.71 1.89
CA ILE A 264 2.95 -17.39 0.82
C ILE A 264 3.57 -17.73 -0.53
#